data_d0d62a96fe5e00a5fafd0a756eb38efd
#
_entry.id   d0d62a96fe5e00a5fafd0a756eb38efd
#
_cell.length_a   1.000
_cell.length_b   1.000
_cell.length_c   1.000
_cell.angle_alpha   90.00
_cell.angle_beta   90.00
_cell.angle_gamma   90.00
#
_symmetry.space_group_name_H-M   'P 1'
#
loop_
_entity.id
_entity.type
_entity.pdbx_description
1 polymer ?
#
loop_
_entity_poly.entity_id
_entity_poly.type
_entity_poly.pdbx_seq_one_letter_code
_entity_poly.pdbx_strand_id
1 'polypeptide(L)'
;KYRIVTERWEMNDKRNPSRWIFDKGVFLTQFDQTLHIQSYIQCDTAYYFDKNRIWELRGRVRILTKQGLRFSSEELYWDEQKHEIWSHKFSHLKTPERELQGNYFKSNENMTKYIVTNTKGSFEKADIGLDKPNPRDSMVNARKADSTKVNKPAEKEKK
;
A
#
# COMPACT_ATOMS: atom_id res chain seq x y z
N LYS A 1 13.21 -14.83 3.92
CA LYS A 1 12.90 -16.20 3.43
C LYS A 1 11.40 -16.40 3.40
N TYR A 2 10.91 -17.28 2.52
CA TYR A 2 9.49 -17.62 2.49
C TYR A 2 9.28 -19.11 2.16
N ARG A 3 8.13 -19.63 2.58
CA ARG A 3 7.63 -20.96 2.29
C ARG A 3 6.33 -20.84 1.52
N ILE A 4 6.18 -21.62 0.45
CA ILE A 4 4.98 -21.69 -0.37
C ILE A 4 4.30 -23.03 -0.15
N VAL A 5 2.99 -23.02 0.02
CA VAL A 5 2.11 -24.18 0.01
C VAL A 5 1.03 -23.95 -1.03
N THR A 6 0.87 -24.88 -1.94
CA THR A 6 -0.14 -24.84 -3.02
C THR A 6 -0.51 -26.27 -3.41
N GLU A 7 -1.71 -26.47 -3.97
CA GLU A 7 -2.12 -27.79 -4.47
C GLU A 7 -1.49 -28.09 -5.84
N ARG A 8 -1.19 -27.07 -6.63
CA ARG A 8 -0.62 -27.24 -7.96
C ARG A 8 0.38 -26.13 -8.26
N TRP A 9 1.48 -26.50 -8.92
CA TRP A 9 2.42 -25.56 -9.49
C TRP A 9 2.89 -26.02 -10.88
N GLU A 10 3.24 -25.09 -11.74
CA GLU A 10 3.76 -25.30 -13.07
C GLU A 10 4.85 -24.30 -13.38
N MET A 11 5.97 -24.78 -13.96
CA MET A 11 7.03 -23.92 -14.46
C MET A 11 6.90 -23.82 -15.98
N ASN A 12 6.76 -22.60 -16.49
CA ASN A 12 6.68 -22.34 -17.92
C ASN A 12 7.86 -21.49 -18.39
N ASP A 13 8.94 -22.16 -18.72
CA ASP A 13 10.20 -21.58 -19.21
C ASP A 13 10.16 -21.23 -20.70
N LYS A 14 9.23 -21.81 -21.47
CA LYS A 14 9.06 -21.56 -22.91
C LYS A 14 8.32 -20.26 -23.23
N ARG A 15 7.68 -19.65 -22.24
CA ARG A 15 7.03 -18.34 -22.42
C ARG A 15 8.03 -17.19 -22.24
N ASN A 16 7.77 -16.08 -22.89
CA ASN A 16 8.51 -14.84 -22.68
C ASN A 16 7.56 -13.76 -22.14
N PRO A 17 7.69 -13.33 -20.87
CA PRO A 17 8.68 -13.78 -19.86
C PRO A 17 8.37 -15.19 -19.33
N SER A 18 9.42 -15.93 -18.93
CA SER A 18 9.28 -17.18 -18.19
C SER A 18 8.63 -16.92 -16.84
N ARG A 19 7.79 -17.84 -16.39
CA ARG A 19 7.07 -17.68 -15.12
C ARG A 19 6.73 -19.01 -14.48
N TRP A 20 6.69 -19.01 -13.19
CA TRP A 20 6.14 -20.09 -12.38
C TRP A 20 4.72 -19.75 -12.02
N ILE A 21 3.81 -20.71 -12.10
CA ILE A 21 2.40 -20.56 -11.81
C ILE A 21 2.09 -21.45 -10.62
N PHE A 22 1.45 -20.87 -9.61
CA PHE A 22 0.92 -21.57 -8.44
C PHE A 22 -0.58 -21.34 -8.43
N ASP A 23 -1.39 -22.38 -8.51
CA ASP A 23 -2.84 -22.26 -8.58
C ASP A 23 -3.56 -23.22 -7.61
N LYS A 24 -4.89 -23.09 -7.53
CA LYS A 24 -5.76 -23.81 -6.61
C LYS A 24 -5.49 -23.52 -5.13
N GLY A 25 -5.33 -22.24 -4.84
CA GLY A 25 -5.04 -21.78 -3.49
C GLY A 25 -3.54 -21.76 -3.21
N VAL A 26 -3.05 -20.59 -2.83
CA VAL A 26 -1.64 -20.34 -2.52
C VAL A 26 -1.53 -19.74 -1.14
N PHE A 27 -0.68 -20.34 -0.33
CA PHE A 27 -0.36 -19.86 1.00
C PHE A 27 1.13 -19.67 1.12
N LEU A 28 1.55 -18.41 1.35
CA LEU A 28 2.95 -18.05 1.56
C LEU A 28 3.15 -17.65 3.02
N THR A 29 4.22 -18.15 3.60
CA THR A 29 4.70 -17.71 4.91
C THR A 29 6.02 -17.00 4.71
N GLN A 30 6.09 -15.74 5.11
CA GLN A 30 7.31 -14.95 5.10
C GLN A 30 8.00 -15.02 6.46
N PHE A 31 9.31 -15.20 6.44
CA PHE A 31 10.17 -15.29 7.63
C PHE A 31 11.18 -14.15 7.64
N ASP A 32 11.52 -13.68 8.83
CA ASP A 32 12.63 -12.77 9.06
C ASP A 32 14.01 -13.47 8.94
N GLN A 33 15.05 -12.74 9.25
CA GLN A 33 16.43 -13.27 9.21
C GLN A 33 16.67 -14.34 10.27
N THR A 34 15.92 -14.31 11.37
CA THR A 34 15.99 -15.27 12.48
C THR A 34 14.98 -16.40 12.36
N LEU A 35 14.34 -16.54 11.19
CA LEU A 35 13.33 -17.56 10.87
C LEU A 35 12.04 -17.46 11.67
N HIS A 36 11.75 -16.32 12.28
CA HIS A 36 10.44 -16.07 12.86
C HIS A 36 9.47 -15.59 11.77
N ILE A 37 8.20 -15.96 11.94
CA ILE A 37 7.15 -15.60 11.00
C ILE A 37 6.90 -14.11 11.06
N GLN A 38 7.00 -13.43 9.91
CA GLN A 38 6.71 -12.02 9.71
C GLN A 38 5.30 -11.79 9.20
N SER A 39 4.88 -12.58 8.21
CA SER A 39 3.56 -12.46 7.63
C SER A 39 3.08 -13.77 7.01
N TYR A 40 1.77 -13.87 6.92
CA TYR A 40 1.04 -14.85 6.14
C TYR A 40 0.39 -14.16 4.95
N ILE A 41 0.52 -14.75 3.77
CA ILE A 41 -0.08 -14.26 2.54
C ILE A 41 -0.89 -15.39 1.94
N GLN A 42 -2.13 -15.10 1.56
CA GLN A 42 -3.04 -16.03 0.91
C GLN A 42 -3.59 -15.42 -0.37
N CYS A 43 -3.72 -16.22 -1.43
CA CYS A 43 -4.39 -15.83 -2.67
C CYS A 43 -4.90 -17.08 -3.42
N ASP A 44 -5.66 -16.87 -4.49
CA ASP A 44 -6.16 -17.97 -5.32
C ASP A 44 -5.07 -18.48 -6.27
N THR A 45 -4.32 -17.56 -6.88
CA THR A 45 -3.27 -17.86 -7.86
C THR A 45 -2.09 -16.90 -7.65
N ALA A 46 -0.89 -17.41 -7.78
CA ALA A 46 0.33 -16.62 -7.78
C ALA A 46 1.17 -16.92 -9.02
N TYR A 47 1.78 -15.87 -9.57
CA TYR A 47 2.76 -15.96 -10.65
C TYR A 47 4.09 -15.41 -10.16
N TYR A 48 5.17 -16.12 -10.44
CA TYR A 48 6.51 -15.65 -10.15
C TYR A 48 7.29 -15.51 -11.44
N PHE A 49 7.72 -14.29 -11.73
CA PHE A 49 8.56 -13.94 -12.88
C PHE A 49 10.02 -13.96 -12.44
N ASP A 50 10.68 -15.06 -12.66
CA ASP A 50 12.03 -15.36 -12.15
C ASP A 50 13.10 -14.36 -12.63
N LYS A 51 13.03 -13.92 -13.90
CA LYS A 51 13.96 -12.93 -14.47
C LYS A 51 13.89 -11.57 -13.78
N ASN A 52 12.68 -11.15 -13.43
CA ASN A 52 12.44 -9.83 -12.83
C ASN A 52 12.31 -9.91 -11.30
N ARG A 53 12.20 -11.12 -10.74
CA ARG A 53 11.96 -11.39 -9.33
C ARG A 53 10.70 -10.69 -8.81
N ILE A 54 9.64 -10.72 -9.63
CA ILE A 54 8.35 -10.13 -9.33
C ILE A 54 7.32 -11.22 -9.09
N TRP A 55 6.61 -11.12 -7.99
CA TRP A 55 5.41 -11.87 -7.71
C TRP A 55 4.17 -11.09 -8.12
N GLU A 56 3.22 -11.77 -8.73
CA GLU A 56 1.88 -11.28 -9.02
C GLU A 56 0.88 -12.22 -8.37
N LEU A 57 0.16 -11.73 -7.36
CA LEU A 57 -0.86 -12.47 -6.62
C LEU A 57 -2.23 -12.05 -7.12
N ARG A 58 -3.10 -13.00 -7.36
CA ARG A 58 -4.44 -12.79 -7.92
C ARG A 58 -5.52 -13.54 -7.15
N GLY A 59 -6.66 -12.88 -7.01
CA GLY A 59 -7.87 -13.41 -6.40
C GLY A 59 -7.77 -13.51 -4.88
N ARG A 60 -8.67 -12.85 -4.18
CA ARG A 60 -8.84 -12.88 -2.72
C ARG A 60 -7.52 -12.77 -1.95
N VAL A 61 -6.64 -11.87 -2.40
CA VAL A 61 -5.35 -11.65 -1.74
C VAL A 61 -5.57 -11.15 -0.34
N ARG A 62 -4.98 -11.82 0.65
CA ARG A 62 -5.02 -11.45 2.07
C ARG A 62 -3.63 -11.56 2.66
N ILE A 63 -3.26 -10.56 3.45
CA ILE A 63 -2.02 -10.56 4.22
C ILE A 63 -2.35 -10.32 5.68
N LEU A 64 -1.69 -11.08 6.55
CA LEU A 64 -1.69 -10.87 7.99
C LEU A 64 -0.25 -10.78 8.45
N THR A 65 0.13 -9.64 9.02
CA THR A 65 1.47 -9.46 9.58
C THR A 65 1.52 -9.82 11.06
N LYS A 66 2.72 -10.08 11.56
CA LYS A 66 3.01 -10.30 12.97
C LYS A 66 2.50 -9.17 13.88
N GLN A 67 2.49 -7.92 13.39
CA GLN A 67 2.01 -6.75 14.12
C GLN A 67 0.48 -6.61 14.12
N GLY A 68 -0.25 -7.55 13.51
CA GLY A 68 -1.70 -7.54 13.46
C GLY A 68 -2.29 -6.70 12.32
N LEU A 69 -1.45 -6.20 11.39
CA LEU A 69 -1.91 -5.54 10.19
C LEU A 69 -2.57 -6.57 9.27
N ARG A 70 -3.74 -6.24 8.74
CA ARG A 70 -4.50 -7.04 7.78
C ARG A 70 -4.65 -6.25 6.49
N PHE A 71 -4.33 -6.87 5.39
CA PHE A 71 -4.54 -6.33 4.05
C PHE A 71 -5.41 -7.27 3.23
N SER A 72 -6.28 -6.70 2.40
CA SER A 72 -7.06 -7.47 1.41
C SER A 72 -7.20 -6.70 0.11
N SER A 73 -7.10 -7.42 -1.01
CA SER A 73 -7.29 -6.91 -2.36
C SER A 73 -7.56 -8.07 -3.34
N GLU A 74 -7.94 -7.76 -4.58
CA GLU A 74 -8.06 -8.75 -5.66
C GLU A 74 -6.74 -8.99 -6.39
N GLU A 75 -5.74 -8.12 -6.19
CA GLU A 75 -4.40 -8.32 -6.73
C GLU A 75 -3.35 -7.73 -5.81
N LEU A 76 -2.12 -8.23 -5.94
CA LEU A 76 -0.95 -7.65 -5.31
C LEU A 76 0.28 -8.00 -6.14
N TYR A 77 1.14 -7.02 -6.34
CA TYR A 77 2.47 -7.19 -6.90
C TYR A 77 3.52 -7.05 -5.80
N TRP A 78 4.56 -7.85 -5.87
CA TRP A 78 5.70 -7.77 -4.97
C TRP A 78 7.00 -7.88 -5.77
N ASP A 79 7.80 -6.82 -5.73
CA ASP A 79 9.13 -6.73 -6.31
C ASP A 79 10.17 -7.05 -5.22
N GLU A 80 10.77 -8.23 -5.31
CA GLU A 80 11.78 -8.67 -4.33
C GLU A 80 13.07 -7.84 -4.40
N GLN A 81 13.40 -7.26 -5.56
CA GLN A 81 14.61 -6.47 -5.72
C GLN A 81 14.47 -5.08 -5.12
N LYS A 82 13.28 -4.48 -5.27
CA LYS A 82 12.99 -3.17 -4.71
C LYS A 82 12.43 -3.23 -3.28
N HIS A 83 12.12 -4.44 -2.80
CA HIS A 83 11.46 -4.63 -1.51
C HIS A 83 10.15 -3.84 -1.38
N GLU A 84 9.39 -3.77 -2.47
CA GLU A 84 8.14 -3.03 -2.58
C GLU A 84 6.98 -3.94 -2.95
N ILE A 85 5.81 -3.60 -2.42
CA ILE A 85 4.54 -4.22 -2.78
C ILE A 85 3.54 -3.14 -3.21
N TRP A 86 2.68 -3.45 -4.19
CA TRP A 86 1.63 -2.51 -4.63
C TRP A 86 0.42 -3.25 -5.21
N SER A 87 -0.71 -2.55 -5.26
CA SER A 87 -1.94 -2.98 -5.92
C SER A 87 -2.58 -1.81 -6.65
N HIS A 88 -3.14 -2.07 -7.83
CA HIS A 88 -3.94 -1.13 -8.62
C HIS A 88 -5.44 -1.41 -8.50
N LYS A 89 -5.83 -2.26 -7.57
CA LYS A 89 -7.22 -2.61 -7.27
C LYS A 89 -7.62 -2.06 -5.91
N PHE A 90 -8.94 -2.04 -5.69
CA PHE A 90 -9.47 -1.67 -4.39
C PHE A 90 -8.77 -2.51 -3.30
N SER A 91 -8.21 -1.81 -2.35
CA SER A 91 -7.42 -2.38 -1.26
C SER A 91 -7.94 -1.89 0.06
N HIS A 92 -8.02 -2.79 1.01
CA HIS A 92 -8.44 -2.54 2.37
C HIS A 92 -7.30 -2.90 3.31
N LEU A 93 -6.85 -1.94 4.10
CA LEU A 93 -5.79 -2.07 5.08
C LEU A 93 -6.33 -1.77 6.46
N LYS A 94 -6.19 -2.71 7.37
CA LYS A 94 -6.59 -2.57 8.77
C LYS A 94 -5.39 -2.80 9.67
N THR A 95 -5.08 -1.81 10.47
CA THR A 95 -4.11 -1.90 11.57
C THR A 95 -4.84 -1.90 12.91
N PRO A 96 -4.17 -2.18 14.03
CA PRO A 96 -4.79 -2.03 15.37
C PRO A 96 -5.34 -0.63 15.64
N GLU A 97 -4.78 0.41 15.01
CA GLU A 97 -5.08 1.81 15.28
C GLU A 97 -6.03 2.46 14.27
N ARG A 98 -6.04 1.96 13.02
CA ARG A 98 -6.80 2.59 11.93
C ARG A 98 -7.18 1.61 10.83
N GLU A 99 -8.12 2.06 10.01
CA GLU A 99 -8.60 1.34 8.84
C GLU A 99 -8.57 2.28 7.63
N LEU A 100 -7.95 1.84 6.54
CA LEU A 100 -7.77 2.59 5.31
C LEU A 100 -8.26 1.77 4.12
N GLN A 101 -8.81 2.45 3.12
CA GLN A 101 -9.25 1.81 1.89
C GLN A 101 -9.05 2.74 0.70
N GLY A 102 -8.75 2.17 -0.45
CA GLY A 102 -8.53 2.95 -1.67
C GLY A 102 -8.29 2.07 -2.90
N ASN A 103 -8.25 2.72 -4.07
CA ASN A 103 -8.07 2.04 -5.36
C ASN A 103 -6.59 1.87 -5.76
N TYR A 104 -5.68 2.35 -4.95
CA TYR A 104 -4.25 2.15 -5.10
C TYR A 104 -3.60 1.97 -3.74
N PHE A 105 -2.73 1.00 -3.66
CA PHE A 105 -1.94 0.67 -2.48
C PHE A 105 -0.47 0.52 -2.87
N LYS A 106 0.43 1.07 -2.09
CA LYS A 106 1.87 0.83 -2.18
C LYS A 106 2.48 0.76 -0.79
N SER A 107 3.43 -0.14 -0.59
CA SER A 107 4.12 -0.31 0.69
C SER A 107 5.52 -0.90 0.47
N ASN A 108 6.36 -0.82 1.50
CA ASN A 108 7.52 -1.71 1.59
C ASN A 108 7.07 -3.15 1.90
N GLU A 109 7.91 -4.14 1.63
CA GLU A 109 7.57 -5.57 1.79
C GLU A 109 7.15 -5.98 3.21
N ASN A 110 7.61 -5.24 4.23
CA ASN A 110 7.27 -5.49 5.64
C ASN A 110 5.99 -4.78 6.08
N MET A 111 5.33 -4.03 5.17
CA MET A 111 4.10 -3.26 5.42
C MET A 111 4.21 -2.27 6.59
N THR A 112 5.41 -1.73 6.84
CA THR A 112 5.66 -0.73 7.89
C THR A 112 5.51 0.69 7.38
N LYS A 113 5.69 0.91 6.06
CA LYS A 113 5.51 2.19 5.37
C LYS A 113 4.59 1.97 4.19
N TYR A 114 3.42 2.59 4.21
CA TYR A 114 2.41 2.37 3.17
C TYR A 114 1.67 3.65 2.79
N ILE A 115 1.13 3.64 1.56
CA ILE A 115 0.29 4.69 1.00
C ILE A 115 -0.98 4.00 0.47
N VAL A 116 -2.14 4.53 0.82
CA VAL A 116 -3.43 4.14 0.25
C VAL A 116 -4.06 5.39 -0.35
N THR A 117 -4.44 5.33 -1.62
CA THR A 117 -5.04 6.48 -2.32
C THR A 117 -6.30 6.10 -3.06
N ASN A 118 -7.22 7.06 -3.18
CA ASN A 118 -8.36 6.98 -4.08
C ASN A 118 -8.03 7.72 -5.38
N THR A 119 -8.25 7.10 -6.52
CA THR A 119 -8.02 7.70 -7.85
C THR A 119 -8.91 8.91 -8.16
N LYS A 120 -9.81 9.28 -7.26
CA LYS A 120 -10.63 10.51 -7.31
C LYS A 120 -10.02 11.70 -6.54
N GLY A 121 -8.70 11.81 -6.49
CA GLY A 121 -8.02 13.07 -6.15
C GLY A 121 -7.88 13.40 -4.67
N SER A 122 -8.08 12.46 -3.76
CA SER A 122 -7.83 12.66 -2.35
C SER A 122 -6.69 11.73 -1.89
N PHE A 123 -5.57 12.34 -1.57
CA PHE A 123 -4.44 11.64 -0.97
C PHE A 123 -4.63 11.63 0.54
N GLU A 124 -5.11 10.54 1.11
CA GLU A 124 -4.90 10.31 2.53
C GLU A 124 -3.47 9.81 2.72
N LYS A 125 -2.63 10.70 3.18
CA LYS A 125 -1.25 10.40 3.59
C LYS A 125 -1.35 9.58 4.88
N ALA A 126 -1.42 8.26 4.74
CA ALA A 126 -1.20 7.38 5.87
C ALA A 126 0.26 7.49 6.28
N ASP A 127 0.49 7.92 7.50
CA ASP A 127 1.77 8.19 8.12
C ASP A 127 2.90 7.28 7.63
N ILE A 128 3.77 7.84 6.82
CA ILE A 128 5.17 7.47 6.84
C ILE A 128 5.62 7.94 8.23
N GLY A 129 5.92 7.01 9.14
CA GLY A 129 6.28 7.34 10.52
C GLY A 129 7.56 8.18 10.63
N LEU A 130 7.46 9.42 10.19
CA LEU A 130 8.42 10.49 10.36
C LEU A 130 7.63 11.80 10.37
N ASP A 131 7.71 12.46 11.52
CA ASP A 131 7.30 13.82 11.85
C ASP A 131 5.84 14.03 12.24
N LYS A 132 5.64 14.04 13.55
CA LYS A 132 4.61 14.90 14.17
C LYS A 132 4.78 16.29 13.58
N PRO A 133 3.73 16.96 13.07
CA PRO A 133 3.83 18.32 12.60
C PRO A 133 4.39 19.18 13.74
N ASN A 134 5.49 19.84 13.45
CA ASN A 134 6.12 20.78 14.39
C ASN A 134 5.06 21.84 14.75
N PRO A 135 4.77 22.11 16.03
CA PRO A 135 3.75 23.09 16.43
C PRO A 135 3.99 24.50 15.87
N ARG A 136 5.15 24.76 15.27
CA ARG A 136 5.48 26.05 14.64
C ARG A 136 4.88 26.24 13.25
N ASP A 137 4.49 25.18 12.54
CA ASP A 137 3.92 25.29 11.19
C ASP A 137 2.41 25.59 11.19
N SER A 138 1.72 25.34 12.28
CA SER A 138 0.31 25.72 12.44
C SER A 138 0.10 27.22 12.69
N MET A 139 1.13 27.97 13.11
CA MET A 139 1.02 29.41 13.33
C MET A 139 1.23 30.26 12.08
N VAL A 140 1.85 29.73 11.03
CA VAL A 140 2.10 30.47 9.79
C VAL A 140 0.84 30.55 8.91
N ASN A 141 -0.03 29.55 8.97
CA ASN A 141 -1.28 29.54 8.21
C ASN A 141 -2.41 30.36 8.85
N ALA A 142 -2.36 30.60 10.16
CA ALA A 142 -3.34 31.45 10.85
C ALA A 142 -3.12 32.95 10.58
N ARG A 143 -1.89 33.37 10.25
CA ARG A 143 -1.58 34.78 9.93
C ARG A 143 -1.86 35.20 8.49
N LYS A 144 -2.09 34.25 7.58
CA LYS A 144 -2.47 34.53 6.17
C LYS A 144 -3.98 34.67 5.93
N ALA A 145 -4.81 34.30 6.88
CA ALA A 145 -6.27 34.39 6.74
C ALA A 145 -6.85 35.73 7.25
N ASP A 146 -6.05 36.57 7.94
CA ASP A 146 -6.55 37.80 8.59
C ASP A 146 -6.15 39.10 7.86
N SER A 147 -5.48 39.02 6.71
CA SER A 147 -5.05 40.21 5.94
C SER A 147 -5.88 40.54 4.69
N THR A 148 -7.05 39.94 4.52
CA THR A 148 -7.93 40.21 3.36
C THR A 148 -9.28 40.87 3.71
N LYS A 149 -9.38 41.48 4.88
CA LYS A 149 -10.54 42.30 5.22
C LYS A 149 -10.13 43.70 5.66
N VAL A 150 -9.73 44.54 4.73
CA VAL A 150 -9.88 46.00 4.83
C VAL A 150 -9.72 46.57 3.44
N ASN A 151 -10.76 47.16 2.92
CA ASN A 151 -10.93 48.41 2.20
C ASN A 151 -11.98 48.32 1.07
N LYS A 152 -13.16 48.77 1.43
CA LYS A 152 -14.15 49.23 0.49
C LYS A 152 -14.29 50.73 0.71
N PRO A 153 -13.98 51.62 -0.23
CA PRO A 153 -14.21 53.07 -0.07
C PRO A 153 -15.69 53.36 -0.25
N ALA A 154 -16.19 54.19 0.67
CA ALA A 154 -17.53 54.76 0.56
C ALA A 154 -17.57 55.82 -0.55
N GLU A 155 -18.48 55.66 -1.47
CA GLU A 155 -18.86 56.65 -2.49
C GLU A 155 -19.80 57.69 -1.86
N LYS A 156 -19.36 58.93 -1.85
CA LYS A 156 -20.15 60.07 -1.40
C LYS A 156 -20.96 60.57 -2.58
N GLU A 157 -22.30 60.54 -2.47
CA GLU A 157 -23.21 61.33 -3.26
C GLU A 157 -22.96 62.82 -3.02
N LYS A 158 -22.91 63.56 -4.12
CA LYS A 158 -23.23 64.99 -4.15
C LYS A 158 -23.95 65.31 -5.46
N LYS A 159 -25.20 65.68 -5.25
CA LYS A 159 -25.97 66.75 -5.92
C LYS A 159 -25.94 66.80 -7.43
#